data_2fcaa39cadc9f4f0642943fff347f3fb
#
_entry.id   2fcaa39cadc9f4f0642943fff347f3fb
#
_cell.length_a   1.000
_cell.length_b   1.000
_cell.length_c   1.000
_cell.angle_alpha   90.00
_cell.angle_beta   90.00
_cell.angle_gamma   90.00
#
_symmetry.space_group_name_H-M   'P 1'
#
loop_
_entity.id
_entity.type
_entity.pdbx_description
1 polymer ?
#
loop_
_entity_poly.entity_id
_entity_poly.type
_entity_poly.pdbx_seq_one_letter_code
_entity_poly.pdbx_strand_id
1 'polypeptide(L)'
;MIGDSITAGAQRTVTALLSRSGFSSVIVNGQNSRRIDVGNRKRGLVAGTEVASYVAASHPSPLVWVIALGTNDAGIYRDGAAYADLIEHMLSVVQSTAPLAWINTYRRDQLRSCEILNVALNDVLAKRRNSAVGNWFEQCALPESRLLSSDGVHPNPRGVLAFADTVASAVAVLRPRRER
;
A
#
# COMPACT_ATOMS: atom_id res chain seq x y z
N MET A 1 7.57 4.48 -1.58
CA MET A 1 6.42 3.84 -0.93
C MET A 1 5.67 4.85 -0.09
N ILE A 2 4.35 4.83 -0.17
CA ILE A 2 3.44 5.69 0.61
C ILE A 2 2.50 4.78 1.39
N GLY A 3 2.35 5.02 2.69
CA GLY A 3 1.49 4.20 3.52
C GLY A 3 1.09 4.83 4.85
N ASP A 4 0.42 4.05 5.67
CA ASP A 4 -0.11 4.43 6.97
C ASP A 4 0.79 3.98 8.14
N SER A 5 0.20 3.70 9.32
CA SER A 5 0.90 3.22 10.51
C SER A 5 1.61 1.88 10.31
N ILE A 6 1.04 0.98 9.49
CA ILE A 6 1.66 -0.31 9.17
C ILE A 6 2.99 -0.07 8.44
N THR A 7 2.97 0.80 7.43
CA THR A 7 4.17 1.21 6.71
C THR A 7 5.17 1.93 7.62
N ALA A 8 4.71 2.82 8.49
CA ALA A 8 5.59 3.53 9.44
C ALA A 8 6.32 2.53 10.36
N GLY A 9 5.60 1.53 10.89
CA GLY A 9 6.18 0.48 11.73
C GLY A 9 7.15 -0.44 10.98
N ALA A 10 6.92 -0.68 9.69
CA ALA A 10 7.75 -1.55 8.86
C ALA A 10 8.85 -0.82 8.07
N GLN A 11 8.95 0.50 8.18
CA GLN A 11 9.78 1.35 7.31
C GLN A 11 11.23 0.85 7.19
N ARG A 12 11.90 0.57 8.31
CA ARG A 12 13.30 0.12 8.31
C ARG A 12 13.47 -1.22 7.58
N THR A 13 12.57 -2.16 7.85
CA THR A 13 12.61 -3.52 7.26
C THR A 13 12.36 -3.47 5.76
N VAL A 14 11.33 -2.72 5.32
CA VAL A 14 11.01 -2.53 3.90
C VAL A 14 12.18 -1.86 3.17
N THR A 15 12.73 -0.76 3.72
CA THR A 15 13.88 -0.07 3.13
C THR A 15 15.06 -1.00 2.95
N ALA A 16 15.43 -1.75 4.00
CA ALA A 16 16.57 -2.66 3.96
C ALA A 16 16.36 -3.79 2.93
N LEU A 17 15.14 -4.34 2.83
CA LEU A 17 14.83 -5.42 1.92
C LEU A 17 14.86 -4.96 0.46
N LEU A 18 14.24 -3.82 0.14
CA LEU A 18 14.22 -3.26 -1.21
C LEU A 18 15.63 -2.81 -1.65
N SER A 19 16.44 -2.22 -0.76
CA SER A 19 17.83 -1.88 -1.07
C SER A 19 18.66 -3.12 -1.41
N ARG A 20 18.52 -4.20 -0.63
CA ARG A 20 19.16 -5.50 -0.94
C ARG A 20 18.66 -6.11 -2.24
N SER A 21 17.43 -5.83 -2.63
CA SER A 21 16.86 -6.23 -3.91
C SER A 21 17.37 -5.37 -5.08
N GLY A 22 18.32 -4.45 -4.89
CA GLY A 22 19.00 -3.70 -5.93
C GLY A 22 18.32 -2.37 -6.30
N PHE A 23 17.47 -1.81 -5.43
CA PHE A 23 17.03 -0.42 -5.57
C PHE A 23 18.10 0.52 -4.99
N SER A 24 18.61 1.45 -5.79
CA SER A 24 19.65 2.41 -5.39
C SER A 24 19.11 3.49 -4.44
N SER A 25 17.83 3.79 -4.53
CA SER A 25 17.15 4.75 -3.65
C SER A 25 15.77 4.22 -3.27
N VAL A 26 15.48 4.19 -1.99
CA VAL A 26 14.20 3.72 -1.43
C VAL A 26 13.66 4.80 -0.49
N ILE A 27 12.54 5.39 -0.88
CA ILE A 27 11.83 6.38 -0.05
C ILE A 27 10.58 5.71 0.51
N VAL A 28 10.50 5.61 1.83
CA VAL A 28 9.32 5.09 2.54
C VAL A 28 8.72 6.21 3.37
N ASN A 29 7.49 6.59 3.05
CA ASN A 29 6.73 7.64 3.74
C ASN A 29 5.47 7.03 4.38
N GLY A 30 5.63 6.54 5.60
CA GLY A 30 4.54 6.05 6.44
C GLY A 30 4.09 7.10 7.45
N GLN A 31 2.79 7.25 7.67
CA GLN A 31 2.23 8.15 8.69
C GLN A 31 1.04 7.51 9.38
N ASN A 32 1.02 7.54 10.70
CA ASN A 32 -0.11 7.03 11.48
C ASN A 32 -1.43 7.67 11.03
N SER A 33 -2.48 6.87 10.96
CA SER A 33 -3.84 7.28 10.61
C SER A 33 -3.98 7.91 9.21
N ARG A 34 -2.98 7.76 8.32
CA ARG A 34 -3.09 8.27 6.96
C ARG A 34 -4.18 7.53 6.20
N ARG A 35 -5.03 8.29 5.54
CA ARG A 35 -6.04 7.82 4.59
C ARG A 35 -5.58 8.07 3.15
N ILE A 36 -6.27 7.44 2.21
CA ILE A 36 -5.94 7.57 0.79
C ILE A 36 -6.05 9.04 0.37
N ASP A 37 -7.19 9.69 0.59
CA ASP A 37 -7.49 11.03 0.05
C ASP A 37 -7.96 12.06 1.10
N VAL A 38 -7.98 11.70 2.37
CA VAL A 38 -8.45 12.62 3.43
C VAL A 38 -7.33 12.92 4.40
N GLY A 39 -6.90 14.18 4.39
CA GLY A 39 -5.97 14.75 5.36
C GLY A 39 -6.70 15.45 6.52
N ASN A 40 -5.95 15.82 7.54
CA ASN A 40 -6.40 16.70 8.60
C ASN A 40 -5.24 17.60 9.05
N ARG A 41 -5.11 18.76 8.44
CA ARG A 41 -4.00 19.69 8.67
C ARG A 41 -3.88 20.13 10.12
N LYS A 42 -5.00 20.27 10.85
CA LYS A 42 -4.99 20.64 12.29
C LYS A 42 -4.31 19.55 13.15
N ARG A 43 -4.31 18.30 12.69
CA ARG A 43 -3.63 17.16 13.34
C ARG A 43 -2.31 16.78 12.66
N GLY A 44 -1.85 17.55 11.68
CA GLY A 44 -0.64 17.23 10.91
C GLY A 44 -0.80 15.98 10.02
N LEU A 45 -2.04 15.56 9.72
CA LEU A 45 -2.30 14.39 8.87
C LEU A 45 -2.36 14.82 7.42
N VAL A 46 -1.47 14.25 6.60
CA VAL A 46 -1.38 14.48 5.16
C VAL A 46 -1.98 13.30 4.42
N ALA A 47 -2.88 13.56 3.47
CA ALA A 47 -3.48 12.51 2.65
C ALA A 47 -2.43 11.79 1.79
N GLY A 48 -2.70 10.53 1.44
CA GLY A 48 -1.85 9.77 0.53
C GLY A 48 -1.71 10.44 -0.83
N THR A 49 -2.81 10.96 -1.37
CA THR A 49 -2.84 11.70 -2.65
C THR A 49 -1.99 12.98 -2.61
N GLU A 50 -1.99 13.73 -1.52
CA GLU A 50 -1.12 14.91 -1.36
C GLU A 50 0.37 14.50 -1.37
N VAL A 51 0.73 13.41 -0.67
CA VAL A 51 2.11 12.90 -0.68
C VAL A 51 2.49 12.40 -2.07
N ALA A 52 1.60 11.67 -2.74
CA ALA A 52 1.84 11.16 -4.09
C ALA A 52 2.06 12.31 -5.09
N SER A 53 1.23 13.35 -5.04
CA SER A 53 1.37 14.55 -5.88
C SER A 53 2.72 15.23 -5.66
N TYR A 54 3.12 15.40 -4.41
CA TYR A 54 4.43 15.99 -4.08
C TYR A 54 5.59 15.16 -4.61
N VAL A 55 5.54 13.83 -4.41
CA VAL A 55 6.59 12.92 -4.89
C VAL A 55 6.64 12.89 -6.41
N ALA A 56 5.48 12.85 -7.10
CA ALA A 56 5.42 12.88 -8.56
C ALA A 56 6.04 14.16 -9.14
N ALA A 57 5.80 15.30 -8.51
CA ALA A 57 6.38 16.58 -8.93
C ALA A 57 7.90 16.65 -8.66
N SER A 58 8.37 16.03 -7.57
CA SER A 58 9.78 16.11 -7.15
C SER A 58 10.68 15.06 -7.79
N HIS A 59 10.10 13.96 -8.31
CA HIS A 59 10.84 12.81 -8.85
C HIS A 59 10.22 12.39 -10.20
N PRO A 60 10.58 13.06 -11.31
CA PRO A 60 9.92 12.83 -12.60
C PRO A 60 10.30 11.53 -13.31
N SER A 61 11.27 10.74 -12.82
CA SER A 61 11.81 9.57 -13.52
C SER A 61 12.03 8.35 -12.65
N PRO A 62 12.24 7.18 -13.23
CA PRO A 62 11.38 5.99 -13.17
C PRO A 62 11.24 5.49 -11.75
N LEU A 63 10.10 5.72 -11.22
CA LEU A 63 9.74 5.25 -9.90
C LEU A 63 8.92 3.98 -10.03
N VAL A 64 9.24 3.00 -9.19
CA VAL A 64 8.27 1.99 -8.83
C VAL A 64 7.47 2.56 -7.67
N TRP A 65 6.19 2.77 -7.87
CA TRP A 65 5.30 3.20 -6.82
C TRP A 65 4.86 2.01 -5.97
N VAL A 66 4.88 2.20 -4.67
CA VAL A 66 4.25 1.26 -3.73
C VAL A 66 3.26 2.04 -2.87
N ILE A 67 2.00 1.65 -2.94
CA ILE A 67 0.93 2.19 -2.11
C ILE A 67 0.52 1.12 -1.10
N ALA A 68 0.47 1.47 0.18
CA ALA A 68 -0.04 0.61 1.25
C ALA A 68 -1.00 1.44 2.12
N LEU A 69 -2.14 1.74 1.54
CA LEU A 69 -3.20 2.56 2.12
C LEU A 69 -4.55 1.85 1.95
N GLY A 70 -5.51 2.21 2.79
CA GLY A 70 -6.85 1.66 2.83
C GLY A 70 -7.27 1.21 4.23
N THR A 71 -6.32 0.89 5.11
CA THR A 71 -6.60 0.44 6.49
C THR A 71 -7.45 1.45 7.26
N ASN A 72 -7.18 2.74 7.09
CA ASN A 72 -7.91 3.83 7.74
C ASN A 72 -9.11 4.33 6.93
N ASP A 73 -9.34 3.77 5.75
CA ASP A 73 -10.51 4.01 4.91
C ASP A 73 -11.55 2.89 5.05
N ALA A 74 -11.12 1.68 5.46
CA ALA A 74 -12.00 0.55 5.70
C ALA A 74 -13.06 0.90 6.76
N GLY A 75 -14.33 0.66 6.44
CA GLY A 75 -15.48 0.98 7.26
C GLY A 75 -16.03 2.40 7.10
N ILE A 76 -15.41 3.24 6.28
CA ILE A 76 -15.88 4.61 6.01
C ILE A 76 -16.93 4.61 4.88
N TYR A 77 -16.67 3.83 3.84
CA TYR A 77 -17.56 3.72 2.68
C TYR A 77 -18.34 2.40 2.74
N ARG A 78 -19.54 2.38 2.16
CA ARG A 78 -20.47 1.24 2.25
C ARG A 78 -20.41 0.32 1.05
N ASP A 79 -19.96 0.82 -0.09
CA ASP A 79 -19.98 0.09 -1.36
C ASP A 79 -18.65 0.14 -2.10
N GLY A 80 -18.51 -0.76 -3.07
CA GLY A 80 -17.29 -0.89 -3.85
C GLY A 80 -17.06 0.27 -4.80
N ALA A 81 -18.10 0.96 -5.27
CA ALA A 81 -17.97 2.08 -6.18
C ALA A 81 -17.25 3.27 -5.52
N ALA A 82 -17.63 3.61 -4.28
CA ALA A 82 -16.98 4.67 -3.53
C ALA A 82 -15.51 4.34 -3.22
N TYR A 83 -15.17 3.06 -3.00
CA TYR A 83 -13.77 2.64 -2.87
C TYR A 83 -13.03 2.70 -4.21
N ALA A 84 -13.68 2.33 -5.32
CA ALA A 84 -13.09 2.43 -6.65
C ALA A 84 -12.75 3.89 -7.00
N ASP A 85 -13.68 4.82 -6.79
CA ASP A 85 -13.46 6.26 -7.00
C ASP A 85 -12.26 6.78 -6.19
N LEU A 86 -12.14 6.35 -4.92
CA LEU A 86 -11.05 6.71 -4.04
C LEU A 86 -9.69 6.20 -4.55
N ILE A 87 -9.66 4.95 -5.05
CA ILE A 87 -8.47 4.33 -5.62
C ILE A 87 -8.10 5.01 -6.95
N GLU A 88 -9.07 5.25 -7.81
CA GLU A 88 -8.88 5.94 -9.09
C GLU A 88 -8.35 7.37 -8.88
N HIS A 89 -8.83 8.08 -7.86
CA HIS A 89 -8.28 9.38 -7.50
C HIS A 89 -6.80 9.27 -7.10
N MET A 90 -6.41 8.30 -6.27
CA MET A 90 -4.99 8.07 -5.97
C MET A 90 -4.19 7.76 -7.24
N LEU A 91 -4.73 6.96 -8.16
CA LEU A 91 -4.05 6.63 -9.41
C LEU A 91 -3.93 7.81 -10.36
N SER A 92 -4.81 8.79 -10.29
CA SER A 92 -4.77 10.00 -11.13
C SER A 92 -3.55 10.88 -10.83
N VAL A 93 -3.02 10.82 -9.61
CA VAL A 93 -1.82 11.57 -9.20
C VAL A 93 -0.53 10.77 -9.35
N VAL A 94 -0.63 9.46 -9.58
CA VAL A 94 0.52 8.59 -9.89
C VAL A 94 0.68 8.51 -11.41
N GLN A 95 1.89 8.70 -11.91
CA GLN A 95 2.20 8.62 -13.34
C GLN A 95 1.61 7.34 -13.97
N SER A 96 0.83 7.47 -15.02
CA SER A 96 0.06 6.37 -15.62
C SER A 96 0.92 5.22 -16.16
N THR A 97 2.13 5.51 -16.60
CA THR A 97 3.09 4.54 -17.14
C THR A 97 4.02 3.93 -16.09
N ALA A 98 4.12 4.53 -14.91
CA ALA A 98 5.01 4.05 -13.87
C ALA A 98 4.52 2.71 -13.30
N PRO A 99 5.43 1.73 -13.06
CA PRO A 99 5.09 0.52 -12.35
C PRO A 99 4.53 0.82 -10.96
N LEU A 100 3.46 0.12 -10.55
CA LEU A 100 2.77 0.34 -9.29
C LEU A 100 2.40 -0.97 -8.60
N ALA A 101 2.84 -1.14 -7.36
CA ALA A 101 2.34 -2.15 -6.45
C ALA A 101 1.39 -1.51 -5.44
N TRP A 102 0.24 -2.13 -5.19
CA TRP A 102 -0.64 -1.74 -4.09
C TRP A 102 -0.80 -2.93 -3.14
N ILE A 103 -0.47 -2.71 -1.88
CA ILE A 103 -0.63 -3.74 -0.84
C ILE A 103 -2.07 -3.68 -0.34
N ASN A 104 -2.78 -4.78 -0.49
CA ASN A 104 -4.18 -4.86 -0.09
C ASN A 104 -4.35 -4.77 1.44
N THR A 105 -5.56 -4.53 1.89
CA THR A 105 -5.85 -4.08 3.25
C THR A 105 -6.45 -5.19 4.09
N TYR A 106 -5.94 -5.38 5.31
CA TYR A 106 -6.54 -6.22 6.33
C TYR A 106 -6.74 -5.45 7.63
N ARG A 107 -7.91 -5.64 8.21
CA ARG A 107 -8.26 -5.10 9.53
C ARG A 107 -9.33 -6.00 10.16
N ARG A 108 -9.01 -6.60 11.31
CA ARG A 108 -9.86 -7.65 11.92
C ARG A 108 -11.26 -7.18 12.26
N ASP A 109 -11.38 -5.96 12.79
CA ASP A 109 -12.67 -5.35 13.18
C ASP A 109 -13.48 -4.81 12.00
N GLN A 110 -12.91 -4.83 10.78
CA GLN A 110 -13.51 -4.29 9.55
C GLN A 110 -13.37 -5.26 8.36
N LEU A 111 -13.39 -6.58 8.60
CA LEU A 111 -13.13 -7.59 7.56
C LEU A 111 -13.98 -7.39 6.32
N ARG A 112 -15.30 -7.22 6.50
CA ARG A 112 -16.21 -7.04 5.36
C ARG A 112 -15.88 -5.80 4.54
N SER A 113 -15.53 -4.72 5.18
CA SER A 113 -15.13 -3.47 4.49
C SER A 113 -13.78 -3.63 3.77
N CYS A 114 -12.84 -4.37 4.37
CA CYS A 114 -11.58 -4.71 3.71
C CYS A 114 -11.81 -5.57 2.46
N GLU A 115 -12.69 -6.57 2.53
CA GLU A 115 -13.05 -7.39 1.37
C GLU A 115 -13.61 -6.53 0.22
N ILE A 116 -14.57 -5.64 0.51
CA ILE A 116 -15.15 -4.75 -0.49
C ILE A 116 -14.10 -3.82 -1.09
N LEU A 117 -13.24 -3.23 -0.26
CA LEU A 117 -12.15 -2.37 -0.72
C LEU A 117 -11.16 -3.15 -1.60
N ASN A 118 -10.77 -4.36 -1.18
CA ASN A 118 -9.80 -5.17 -1.91
C ASN A 118 -10.35 -5.68 -3.25
N VAL A 119 -11.65 -5.98 -3.34
CA VAL A 119 -12.30 -6.29 -4.63
C VAL A 119 -12.23 -5.06 -5.55
N ALA A 120 -12.63 -3.88 -5.06
CA ALA A 120 -12.55 -2.64 -5.84
C ALA A 120 -11.11 -2.35 -6.28
N LEU A 121 -10.12 -2.58 -5.40
CA LEU A 121 -8.70 -2.42 -5.72
C LEU A 121 -8.27 -3.34 -6.88
N ASN A 122 -8.64 -4.62 -6.82
CA ASN A 122 -8.32 -5.57 -7.88
C ASN A 122 -8.95 -5.16 -9.21
N ASP A 123 -10.24 -4.75 -9.21
CA ASP A 123 -10.97 -4.36 -10.41
C ASP A 123 -10.38 -3.08 -11.05
N VAL A 124 -9.98 -2.13 -10.25
CA VAL A 124 -9.33 -0.89 -10.74
C VAL A 124 -7.94 -1.19 -11.27
N LEU A 125 -7.12 -1.94 -10.54
CA LEU A 125 -5.75 -2.25 -10.97
C LEU A 125 -5.70 -3.20 -12.17
N ALA A 126 -6.68 -4.05 -12.37
CA ALA A 126 -6.77 -4.90 -13.57
C ALA A 126 -6.82 -4.10 -14.88
N LYS A 127 -7.30 -2.86 -14.83
CA LYS A 127 -7.34 -1.94 -15.99
C LYS A 127 -6.02 -1.20 -16.21
N ARG A 128 -5.07 -1.27 -15.27
CA ARG A 128 -3.80 -0.57 -15.32
C ARG A 128 -2.67 -1.50 -15.74
N ARG A 129 -1.93 -1.12 -16.78
CA ARG A 129 -0.69 -1.81 -17.16
C ARG A 129 0.38 -1.62 -16.09
N ASN A 130 1.28 -2.58 -15.96
CA ASN A 130 2.40 -2.54 -15.02
C ASN A 130 1.95 -2.31 -13.56
N SER A 131 0.91 -3.00 -13.13
CA SER A 131 0.44 -2.99 -11.75
C SER A 131 0.46 -4.39 -11.13
N ALA A 132 0.59 -4.44 -9.82
CA ALA A 132 0.53 -5.65 -9.01
C ALA A 132 -0.18 -5.38 -7.68
N VAL A 133 -0.89 -6.38 -7.17
CA VAL A 133 -1.44 -6.38 -5.81
C VAL A 133 -0.55 -7.23 -4.92
N GLY A 134 -0.15 -6.68 -3.78
CA GLY A 134 0.52 -7.43 -2.72
C GLY A 134 -0.50 -7.98 -1.73
N ASN A 135 -0.54 -9.29 -1.57
CA ASN A 135 -1.58 -10.02 -0.85
C ASN A 135 -1.35 -10.06 0.67
N TRP A 136 -1.44 -8.90 1.32
CA TRP A 136 -1.37 -8.79 2.78
C TRP A 136 -2.63 -9.32 3.47
N PHE A 137 -3.80 -9.08 2.86
CA PHE A 137 -5.07 -9.56 3.39
C PHE A 137 -5.08 -11.07 3.57
N GLU A 138 -4.71 -11.81 2.54
CA GLU A 138 -4.72 -13.27 2.52
C GLU A 138 -3.79 -13.85 3.57
N GLN A 139 -2.62 -13.25 3.76
CA GLN A 139 -1.67 -13.69 4.79
C GLN A 139 -2.21 -13.47 6.20
N CYS A 140 -2.87 -12.33 6.45
CA CYS A 140 -3.45 -12.02 7.76
C CYS A 140 -4.71 -12.81 8.07
N ALA A 141 -5.48 -13.16 7.04
CA ALA A 141 -6.75 -13.89 7.17
C ALA A 141 -6.56 -15.39 7.50
N LEU A 142 -5.38 -15.96 7.28
CA LEU A 142 -5.10 -17.34 7.66
C LEU A 142 -5.23 -17.52 9.17
N PRO A 143 -5.98 -18.53 9.65
CA PRO A 143 -6.20 -18.76 11.09
C PRO A 143 -4.90 -18.90 11.89
N GLU A 144 -3.88 -19.49 11.29
CA GLU A 144 -2.56 -19.75 11.91
C GLU A 144 -1.55 -18.61 11.73
N SER A 145 -1.89 -17.54 11.02
CA SER A 145 -0.91 -16.53 10.58
C SER A 145 -0.17 -15.86 11.73
N ARG A 146 -0.87 -15.56 12.83
CA ARG A 146 -0.33 -14.87 14.00
C ARG A 146 0.59 -13.69 13.67
N LEU A 147 0.27 -12.94 12.60
CA LEU A 147 1.09 -11.84 12.10
C LEU A 147 0.75 -10.49 12.75
N LEU A 148 -0.42 -10.40 13.40
CA LEU A 148 -0.91 -9.15 13.97
C LEU A 148 -0.75 -9.12 15.49
N SER A 149 -0.64 -7.91 16.01
CA SER A 149 -0.76 -7.59 17.42
C SER A 149 -2.20 -7.85 17.91
N SER A 150 -2.43 -7.71 19.21
CA SER A 150 -3.75 -7.97 19.82
C SER A 150 -4.87 -7.08 19.25
N ASP A 151 -4.53 -5.90 18.75
CA ASP A 151 -5.47 -4.97 18.12
C ASP A 151 -6.06 -5.47 16.79
N GLY A 152 -5.45 -6.49 16.19
CA GLY A 152 -5.93 -7.07 14.93
C GLY A 152 -5.70 -6.20 13.70
N VAL A 153 -4.82 -5.19 13.80
CA VAL A 153 -4.50 -4.24 12.74
C VAL A 153 -2.99 -4.17 12.51
N HIS A 154 -2.23 -3.85 13.55
CA HIS A 154 -0.81 -3.61 13.41
C HIS A 154 -0.01 -4.91 13.42
N PRO A 155 0.95 -5.06 12.51
CA PRO A 155 1.85 -6.21 12.49
C PRO A 155 2.67 -6.32 13.79
N ASN A 156 2.77 -7.51 14.33
CA ASN A 156 3.77 -7.84 15.35
C ASN A 156 5.17 -8.02 14.69
N PRO A 157 6.24 -8.32 15.43
CA PRO A 157 7.58 -8.46 14.83
C PRO A 157 7.67 -9.46 13.67
N ARG A 158 6.93 -10.57 13.71
CA ARG A 158 6.84 -11.52 12.59
C ARG A 158 6.05 -10.93 11.42
N GLY A 159 4.97 -10.23 11.72
CA GLY A 159 4.14 -9.55 10.73
C GLY A 159 4.88 -8.43 10.01
N VAL A 160 5.78 -7.71 10.68
CA VAL A 160 6.63 -6.70 10.03
C VAL A 160 7.51 -7.32 8.94
N LEU A 161 8.09 -8.50 9.20
CA LEU A 161 8.88 -9.22 8.21
C LEU A 161 8.00 -9.70 7.04
N ALA A 162 6.87 -10.34 7.36
CA ALA A 162 5.92 -10.81 6.34
C ALA A 162 5.37 -9.67 5.47
N PHE A 163 5.06 -8.51 6.07
CA PHE A 163 4.62 -7.33 5.34
C PHE A 163 5.73 -6.82 4.39
N ALA A 164 6.97 -6.76 4.85
CA ALA A 164 8.09 -6.35 4.00
C ALA A 164 8.32 -7.34 2.84
N ASP A 165 8.18 -8.65 3.07
CA ASP A 165 8.25 -9.68 2.04
C ASP A 165 7.10 -9.55 1.03
N THR A 166 5.89 -9.22 1.50
CA THR A 166 4.74 -8.92 0.62
C THR A 166 5.05 -7.74 -0.31
N VAL A 167 5.60 -6.66 0.24
CA VAL A 167 6.02 -5.49 -0.55
C VAL A 167 7.07 -5.88 -1.57
N ALA A 168 8.12 -6.59 -1.16
CA ALA A 168 9.21 -6.98 -2.05
C ALA A 168 8.73 -7.92 -3.18
N SER A 169 7.84 -8.86 -2.87
CA SER A 169 7.26 -9.78 -3.85
C SER A 169 6.40 -9.04 -4.88
N ALA A 170 5.55 -8.11 -4.44
CA ALA A 170 4.73 -7.31 -5.34
C ALA A 170 5.59 -6.42 -6.26
N VAL A 171 6.66 -5.85 -5.75
CA VAL A 171 7.60 -5.05 -6.54
C VAL A 171 8.41 -5.91 -7.52
N ALA A 172 8.77 -7.14 -7.14
CA ALA A 172 9.54 -8.05 -8.00
C ALA A 172 8.79 -8.41 -9.29
N VAL A 173 7.46 -8.55 -9.22
CA VAL A 173 6.60 -8.82 -10.38
C VAL A 173 6.66 -7.69 -11.42
N LEU A 174 6.90 -6.45 -10.99
CA LEU A 174 6.91 -5.26 -11.84
C LEU A 174 8.26 -5.00 -12.53
N ARG A 175 9.29 -5.74 -12.18
CA ARG A 175 10.60 -5.59 -12.81
C ARG A 175 10.59 -6.24 -14.19
N PRO A 176 11.10 -5.56 -15.25
CA PRO A 176 11.35 -6.23 -16.49
C PRO A 176 12.27 -7.42 -16.22
N ARG A 177 11.92 -8.60 -16.74
CA ARG A 177 12.82 -9.76 -16.72
C ARG A 177 14.09 -9.33 -17.43
N ARG A 178 15.23 -9.35 -16.75
CA ARG A 178 16.52 -9.23 -17.44
C ARG A 178 16.61 -10.45 -18.36
N GLU A 179 16.54 -10.21 -19.66
CA GLU A 179 16.92 -11.22 -20.62
C GLU A 179 18.37 -11.59 -20.31
N ARG A 180 18.62 -12.89 -20.10
CA ARG A 180 19.97 -13.45 -19.88
C ARG A 180 20.64 -13.62 -21.22
#